data_ff3970326ed97f3ad9be09a2e417ee07
#
_entry.id   ff3970326ed97f3ad9be09a2e417ee07
#
_cell.length_a   1.000
_cell.length_b   1.000
_cell.length_c   1.000
_cell.angle_alpha   90.00
_cell.angle_beta   90.00
_cell.angle_gamma   90.00
#
_symmetry.space_group_name_H-M   'P 1'
#
loop_
_entity.id
_entity.type
_entity.pdbx_description
1 polymer ?
#
loop_
_entity_poly.entity_id
_entity_poly.type
_entity_poly.pdbx_seq_one_letter_code
_entity_poly.pdbx_strand_id
1 'polypeptide(L)'
;MPAPGQITQWLQRLHDGDEAALEHLMPLLYDELRLLARKQLRGEWPGHTLLTTDLVGEVYLRLVEQRRLRAADRPQFFAIAAITMRRILVDYARTRKRLKRGGGQVPIPLEEAEQFLTEQEADEVLALDAALERLAVLEPRAVQVVQCRFYSGLTLEETAQALDVSARTVQRDWIAARAWLRKEITQDLQF
;
A
#
# COMPACT_ATOMS: atom_id res chain seq x y z
N MET A 1 -24.31 7.84 -0.25
CA MET A 1 -23.79 6.61 0.37
C MET A 1 -24.25 5.42 -0.47
N PRO A 2 -23.35 4.49 -0.84
CA PRO A 2 -23.76 3.30 -1.57
C PRO A 2 -24.75 2.46 -0.76
N ALA A 3 -25.68 1.78 -1.43
CA ALA A 3 -26.64 0.90 -0.77
C ALA A 3 -25.92 -0.24 -0.03
N PRO A 4 -26.40 -0.65 1.16
CA PRO A 4 -25.83 -1.80 1.86
C PRO A 4 -25.80 -3.03 0.92
N GLY A 5 -24.63 -3.62 0.73
CA GLY A 5 -24.45 -4.78 -0.15
C GLY A 5 -23.97 -4.49 -1.58
N GLN A 6 -24.05 -3.25 -2.07
CA GLN A 6 -23.59 -2.91 -3.42
C GLN A 6 -22.08 -3.15 -3.59
N ILE A 7 -21.26 -2.71 -2.64
CA ILE A 7 -19.81 -2.95 -2.64
C ILE A 7 -19.52 -4.46 -2.63
N THR A 8 -20.23 -5.23 -1.79
CA THR A 8 -20.05 -6.69 -1.70
C THR A 8 -20.39 -7.38 -3.02
N GLN A 9 -21.47 -6.96 -3.71
CA GLN A 9 -21.81 -7.53 -5.01
C GLN A 9 -20.74 -7.26 -6.08
N TRP A 10 -20.19 -6.05 -6.13
CA TRP A 10 -19.13 -5.73 -7.08
C TRP A 10 -17.81 -6.43 -6.75
N LEU A 11 -17.48 -6.60 -5.44
CA LEU A 11 -16.32 -7.39 -5.02
C LEU A 11 -16.47 -8.86 -5.40
N GLN A 12 -17.68 -9.44 -5.26
CA GLN A 12 -17.93 -10.81 -5.68
C GLN A 12 -17.73 -10.97 -7.20
N ARG A 13 -18.27 -10.04 -8.01
CA ARG A 13 -18.07 -10.06 -9.47
C ARG A 13 -16.59 -9.94 -9.84
N LEU A 14 -15.85 -9.05 -9.16
CA LEU A 14 -14.42 -8.91 -9.37
C LEU A 14 -13.67 -10.20 -9.01
N HIS A 15 -14.05 -10.85 -7.90
CA HIS A 15 -13.51 -12.15 -7.48
C HIS A 15 -13.75 -13.24 -8.53
N ASP A 16 -14.93 -13.24 -9.13
CA ASP A 16 -15.34 -14.19 -10.18
C ASP A 16 -14.69 -13.88 -11.55
N GLY A 17 -13.89 -12.80 -11.64
CA GLY A 17 -13.09 -12.44 -12.82
C GLY A 17 -13.73 -11.39 -13.73
N ASP A 18 -14.80 -10.70 -13.29
CA ASP A 18 -15.38 -9.57 -14.01
C ASP A 18 -14.52 -8.32 -13.76
N GLU A 19 -13.57 -8.06 -14.66
CA GLU A 19 -12.66 -6.92 -14.57
C GLU A 19 -13.41 -5.56 -14.63
N ALA A 20 -14.56 -5.49 -15.30
CA ALA A 20 -15.38 -4.28 -15.35
C ALA A 20 -15.97 -3.91 -13.97
N ALA A 21 -16.06 -4.84 -13.03
CA ALA A 21 -16.50 -4.57 -11.67
C ALA A 21 -15.59 -3.54 -10.95
N LEU A 22 -14.31 -3.44 -11.34
CA LEU A 22 -13.38 -2.47 -10.76
C LEU A 22 -13.78 -1.03 -11.08
N GLU A 23 -14.27 -0.75 -12.29
CA GLU A 23 -14.75 0.57 -12.70
C GLU A 23 -15.93 1.05 -11.83
N HIS A 24 -16.77 0.12 -11.39
CA HIS A 24 -17.90 0.40 -10.50
C HIS A 24 -17.48 0.52 -9.03
N LEU A 25 -16.46 -0.23 -8.61
CA LEU A 25 -15.94 -0.20 -7.25
C LEU A 25 -15.17 1.09 -6.93
N MET A 26 -14.36 1.57 -7.88
CA MET A 26 -13.48 2.71 -7.64
C MET A 26 -14.23 3.97 -7.16
N PRO A 27 -15.34 4.41 -7.79
CA PRO A 27 -16.10 5.56 -7.29
C PRO A 27 -16.68 5.34 -5.89
N LEU A 28 -17.08 4.10 -5.56
CA LEU A 28 -17.68 3.76 -4.27
C LEU A 28 -16.66 3.74 -3.13
N LEU A 29 -15.40 3.43 -3.43
CA LEU A 29 -14.31 3.29 -2.47
C LEU A 29 -13.31 4.46 -2.53
N TYR A 30 -13.56 5.46 -3.40
CA TYR A 30 -12.61 6.54 -3.69
C TYR A 30 -12.20 7.33 -2.46
N ASP A 31 -13.16 7.75 -1.62
CA ASP A 31 -12.85 8.55 -0.43
C ASP A 31 -11.99 7.77 0.58
N GLU A 32 -12.23 6.47 0.70
CA GLU A 32 -11.45 5.61 1.58
C GLU A 32 -10.06 5.35 1.02
N LEU A 33 -9.95 5.15 -0.30
CA LEU A 33 -8.65 5.05 -0.98
C LEU A 33 -7.84 6.34 -0.83
N ARG A 34 -8.48 7.51 -0.89
CA ARG A 34 -7.84 8.80 -0.61
C ARG A 34 -7.33 8.91 0.82
N LEU A 35 -8.12 8.46 1.80
CA LEU A 35 -7.67 8.44 3.21
C LEU A 35 -6.47 7.52 3.38
N LEU A 36 -6.49 6.37 2.71
CA LEU A 36 -5.38 5.43 2.71
C LEU A 36 -4.11 6.04 2.08
N ALA A 37 -4.24 6.68 0.92
CA ALA A 37 -3.15 7.35 0.23
C ALA A 37 -2.54 8.48 1.08
N ARG A 38 -3.39 9.33 1.72
CA ARG A 38 -2.91 10.36 2.67
C ARG A 38 -2.06 9.76 3.79
N LYS A 39 -2.53 8.65 4.36
CA LYS A 39 -1.83 7.97 5.44
C LYS A 39 -0.46 7.45 5.00
N GLN A 40 -0.35 6.98 3.76
CA GLN A 40 0.92 6.48 3.21
C GLN A 40 1.88 7.61 2.80
N LEU A 41 1.36 8.74 2.33
CA LEU A 41 2.14 9.93 1.99
C LEU A 41 2.61 10.75 3.20
N ARG A 42 2.29 10.33 4.43
CA ARG A 42 2.72 10.94 5.70
C ARG A 42 2.69 12.47 5.70
N GLY A 43 1.51 13.08 5.61
CA GLY A 43 1.48 14.51 5.88
C GLY A 43 0.20 15.23 5.51
N GLU A 44 -0.19 16.15 6.38
CA GLU A 44 -1.28 17.11 6.21
C GLU A 44 -0.77 18.42 5.58
N TRP A 45 0.06 18.37 4.53
CA TRP A 45 0.45 19.58 3.82
C TRP A 45 -0.61 19.95 2.77
N PRO A 46 -0.96 21.23 2.61
CA PRO A 46 -1.99 21.66 1.67
C PRO A 46 -1.76 21.24 0.20
N GLY A 47 -0.53 20.95 -0.19
CA GLY A 47 -0.17 20.47 -1.53
C GLY A 47 -0.47 18.98 -1.79
N HIS A 48 -0.62 18.16 -0.75
CA HIS A 48 -0.79 16.70 -0.89
C HIS A 48 -2.16 16.23 -1.40
N THR A 49 -3.12 17.13 -1.59
CA THR A 49 -4.45 16.73 -2.12
C THR A 49 -4.36 16.27 -3.58
N LEU A 50 -3.57 16.94 -4.41
CA LEU A 50 -3.31 16.52 -5.81
C LEU A 50 -2.56 15.20 -5.81
N LEU A 51 -1.45 15.09 -5.08
CA LEU A 51 -0.65 13.87 -4.95
C LEU A 51 -1.46 12.66 -4.47
N THR A 52 -2.40 12.88 -3.54
CA THR A 52 -3.28 11.82 -3.06
C THR A 52 -4.20 11.31 -4.16
N THR A 53 -4.73 12.21 -4.98
CA THR A 53 -5.57 11.89 -6.13
C THR A 53 -4.79 11.14 -7.19
N ASP A 54 -3.58 11.60 -7.48
CA ASP A 54 -2.69 10.99 -8.49
C ASP A 54 -2.27 9.59 -8.04
N LEU A 55 -1.92 9.41 -6.75
CA LEU A 55 -1.61 8.08 -6.21
C LEU A 55 -2.80 7.12 -6.31
N VAL A 56 -4.03 7.58 -6.05
CA VAL A 56 -5.24 6.75 -6.22
C VAL A 56 -5.48 6.41 -7.69
N GLY A 57 -5.24 7.36 -8.60
CA GLY A 57 -5.30 7.15 -10.06
C GLY A 57 -4.29 6.09 -10.52
N GLU A 58 -3.05 6.21 -10.07
CA GLU A 58 -1.98 5.24 -10.38
C GLU A 58 -2.31 3.83 -9.84
N VAL A 59 -2.87 3.75 -8.63
CA VAL A 59 -3.37 2.48 -8.07
C VAL A 59 -4.43 1.88 -8.97
N TYR A 60 -5.40 2.67 -9.42
CA TYR A 60 -6.44 2.19 -10.34
C TYR A 60 -5.83 1.61 -11.61
N LEU A 61 -4.92 2.32 -12.26
CA LEU A 61 -4.25 1.84 -13.48
C LEU A 61 -3.51 0.53 -13.23
N ARG A 62 -2.75 0.43 -12.12
CA ARG A 62 -2.04 -0.79 -11.74
C ARG A 62 -2.97 -1.96 -11.44
N LEU A 63 -4.15 -1.69 -10.84
CA LEU A 63 -5.15 -2.73 -10.56
C LEU A 63 -5.83 -3.21 -11.85
N VAL A 64 -6.09 -2.32 -12.80
CA VAL A 64 -6.64 -2.69 -14.14
C VAL A 64 -5.64 -3.55 -14.92
N GLU A 65 -4.34 -3.21 -14.88
CA GLU A 65 -3.29 -3.99 -15.54
C GLU A 65 -3.14 -5.40 -14.95
N GLN A 66 -3.46 -5.57 -13.66
CA GLN A 66 -3.46 -6.86 -12.99
C GLN A 66 -4.70 -7.69 -13.34
N ARG A 67 -4.77 -8.24 -14.56
CA ARG A 67 -5.89 -9.02 -15.12
C ARG A 67 -6.47 -10.15 -14.25
N ARG A 68 -6.03 -10.32 -13.02
CA ARG A 68 -6.46 -11.35 -12.07
C ARG A 68 -6.60 -10.80 -10.66
N LEU A 69 -7.05 -9.56 -10.53
CA LEU A 69 -7.37 -9.01 -9.22
C LEU A 69 -8.53 -9.81 -8.61
N ARG A 70 -8.26 -10.56 -7.55
CA ARG A 70 -9.26 -11.32 -6.80
C ARG A 70 -9.33 -10.80 -5.39
N ALA A 71 -10.35 -10.04 -5.08
CA ALA A 71 -10.67 -9.62 -3.74
C ALA A 71 -12.05 -10.17 -3.39
N ALA A 72 -12.10 -11.15 -2.49
CA ALA A 72 -13.35 -11.78 -2.09
C ALA A 72 -14.19 -10.85 -1.18
N ASP A 73 -13.55 -9.93 -0.48
CA ASP A 73 -14.20 -8.99 0.43
C ASP A 73 -13.48 -7.63 0.46
N ARG A 74 -14.09 -6.69 1.18
CA ARG A 74 -13.59 -5.34 1.33
C ARG A 74 -12.21 -5.26 2.02
N PRO A 75 -11.94 -5.95 3.15
CA PRO A 75 -10.61 -6.01 3.73
C PRO A 75 -9.52 -6.47 2.76
N GLN A 76 -9.77 -7.51 1.98
CA GLN A 76 -8.83 -8.00 0.98
C GLN A 76 -8.58 -6.97 -0.14
N PHE A 77 -9.62 -6.29 -0.61
CA PHE A 77 -9.48 -5.22 -1.61
C PHE A 77 -8.56 -4.11 -1.09
N PHE A 78 -8.80 -3.61 0.13
CA PHE A 78 -7.95 -2.56 0.72
C PHE A 78 -6.53 -3.03 1.01
N ALA A 79 -6.34 -4.30 1.37
CA ALA A 79 -5.00 -4.87 1.52
C ALA A 79 -4.23 -4.85 0.19
N ILE A 80 -4.87 -5.26 -0.91
CA ILE A 80 -4.26 -5.23 -2.24
C ILE A 80 -3.97 -3.79 -2.69
N ALA A 81 -4.94 -2.87 -2.54
CA ALA A 81 -4.77 -1.46 -2.89
C ALA A 81 -3.60 -0.83 -2.11
N ALA A 82 -3.49 -1.08 -0.81
CA ALA A 82 -2.42 -0.56 0.03
C ALA A 82 -1.03 -1.09 -0.35
N ILE A 83 -0.93 -2.37 -0.69
CA ILE A 83 0.32 -2.97 -1.19
C ILE A 83 0.70 -2.34 -2.54
N THR A 84 -0.28 -2.11 -3.40
CA THR A 84 -0.06 -1.45 -4.70
C THR A 84 0.42 0.00 -4.50
N MET A 85 -0.22 0.78 -3.61
CA MET A 85 0.24 2.13 -3.24
C MET A 85 1.70 2.12 -2.75
N ARG A 86 2.03 1.22 -1.82
CA ARG A 86 3.40 1.09 -1.32
C ARG A 86 4.39 0.83 -2.46
N ARG A 87 4.09 -0.09 -3.38
CA ARG A 87 4.96 -0.40 -4.52
C ARG A 87 5.19 0.82 -5.41
N ILE A 88 4.13 1.59 -5.68
CA ILE A 88 4.22 2.85 -6.42
C ILE A 88 5.19 3.81 -5.71
N LEU A 89 5.03 4.04 -4.40
CA LEU A 89 5.90 4.91 -3.63
C LEU A 89 7.36 4.43 -3.61
N VAL A 90 7.60 3.12 -3.54
CA VAL A 90 8.94 2.53 -3.65
C VAL A 90 9.54 2.78 -5.04
N ASP A 91 8.75 2.65 -6.11
CA ASP A 91 9.20 2.94 -7.48
C ASP A 91 9.58 4.43 -7.62
N TYR A 92 8.80 5.35 -7.07
CA TYR A 92 9.14 6.78 -7.02
C TYR A 92 10.41 7.05 -6.22
N ALA A 93 10.57 6.45 -5.04
CA ALA A 93 11.75 6.58 -4.22
C ALA A 93 13.02 6.06 -4.91
N ARG A 94 12.93 4.91 -5.56
CA ARG A 94 14.03 4.33 -6.35
C ARG A 94 14.40 5.22 -7.53
N THR A 95 13.42 5.75 -8.25
CA THR A 95 13.64 6.69 -9.37
C THR A 95 14.38 7.94 -8.90
N ARG A 96 13.91 8.58 -7.84
CA ARG A 96 14.54 9.76 -7.26
C ARG A 96 16.03 9.52 -6.90
N LYS A 97 16.33 8.38 -6.29
CA LYS A 97 17.71 8.02 -5.91
C LYS A 97 18.59 7.66 -7.10
N ARG A 98 18.06 7.02 -8.15
CA ARG A 98 18.82 6.66 -9.36
C ARG A 98 19.26 7.89 -10.15
N LEU A 99 18.39 8.86 -10.31
CA LEU A 99 18.65 10.06 -11.12
C LEU A 99 19.74 10.92 -10.49
N LYS A 100 19.80 11.01 -9.16
CA LYS A 100 20.93 11.68 -8.46
C LYS A 100 22.29 11.01 -8.70
N ARG A 101 22.31 9.69 -8.99
CA ARG A 101 23.57 8.94 -9.23
C ARG A 101 23.97 8.87 -10.70
N GLY A 102 23.32 9.66 -11.60
CA GLY A 102 23.63 9.66 -13.04
C GLY A 102 23.19 8.39 -13.79
N GLY A 103 22.26 7.64 -13.23
CA GLY A 103 21.77 6.39 -13.83
C GLY A 103 20.77 6.62 -14.95
N GLY A 104 20.92 5.85 -16.03
CA GLY A 104 20.20 5.91 -17.31
C GLY A 104 18.67 5.85 -17.24
N GLN A 105 18.01 5.42 -18.34
CA GLN A 105 16.56 5.44 -18.50
C GLN A 105 15.80 4.91 -17.26
N VAL A 106 14.93 5.74 -16.70
CA VAL A 106 14.05 5.41 -15.59
C VAL A 106 12.60 5.40 -16.06
N PRO A 107 11.75 4.50 -15.55
CA PRO A 107 10.35 4.37 -15.98
C PRO A 107 9.48 5.60 -15.65
N ILE A 108 9.91 6.41 -14.68
CA ILE A 108 9.16 7.57 -14.15
C ILE A 108 10.03 8.82 -14.31
N PRO A 109 9.51 9.94 -14.84
CA PRO A 109 10.21 11.22 -14.89
C PRO A 109 10.64 11.72 -13.51
N LEU A 110 11.79 12.42 -13.41
CA LEU A 110 12.30 12.94 -12.13
C LEU A 110 11.33 13.93 -11.50
N GLU A 111 10.78 14.82 -12.30
CA GLU A 111 9.84 15.86 -11.88
C GLU A 111 8.61 15.25 -11.20
N GLU A 112 8.15 14.12 -11.72
CA GLU A 112 7.03 13.37 -11.14
C GLU A 112 7.44 12.71 -9.82
N ALA A 113 8.61 12.05 -9.77
CA ALA A 113 9.10 11.44 -8.54
C ALA A 113 9.37 12.47 -7.43
N GLU A 114 9.82 13.68 -7.78
CA GLU A 114 10.06 14.77 -6.83
C GLU A 114 8.78 15.36 -6.25
N GLN A 115 7.68 15.29 -6.95
CA GLN A 115 6.37 15.74 -6.45
C GLN A 115 5.84 14.83 -5.34
N PHE A 116 6.10 13.52 -5.40
CA PHE A 116 5.55 12.54 -4.46
C PHE A 116 6.33 12.40 -3.16
N LEU A 117 7.66 12.52 -3.19
CA LEU A 117 8.50 12.27 -2.03
C LEU A 117 9.65 13.28 -1.98
N THR A 118 9.93 13.79 -0.80
CA THR A 118 11.21 14.46 -0.50
C THR A 118 12.35 13.42 -0.48
N GLU A 119 13.59 13.89 -0.45
CA GLU A 119 14.75 12.99 -0.38
C GLU A 119 14.76 12.14 0.90
N GLN A 120 14.46 12.78 2.03
CA GLN A 120 14.37 12.09 3.32
C GLN A 120 13.25 11.05 3.32
N GLU A 121 12.06 11.38 2.81
CA GLU A 121 10.96 10.45 2.69
C GLU A 121 11.28 9.27 1.76
N ALA A 122 12.02 9.52 0.68
CA ALA A 122 12.48 8.46 -0.21
C ALA A 122 13.44 7.50 0.52
N ASP A 123 14.34 7.99 1.36
CA ASP A 123 15.22 7.16 2.19
C ASP A 123 14.43 6.34 3.20
N GLU A 124 13.47 6.94 3.88
CA GLU A 124 12.61 6.26 4.83
C GLU A 124 11.76 5.16 4.16
N VAL A 125 11.19 5.44 2.98
CA VAL A 125 10.42 4.47 2.19
C VAL A 125 11.30 3.29 1.79
N LEU A 126 12.52 3.54 1.31
CA LEU A 126 13.45 2.48 0.89
C LEU A 126 13.98 1.67 2.08
N ALA A 127 14.30 2.31 3.19
CA ALA A 127 14.73 1.62 4.41
C ALA A 127 13.62 0.69 4.94
N LEU A 128 12.37 1.17 4.98
CA LEU A 128 11.22 0.36 5.37
C LEU A 128 10.97 -0.78 4.38
N ASP A 129 11.11 -0.53 3.07
CA ASP A 129 10.95 -1.56 2.03
C ASP A 129 11.99 -2.68 2.19
N ALA A 130 13.27 -2.33 2.34
CA ALA A 130 14.34 -3.29 2.56
C ALA A 130 14.17 -4.08 3.87
N ALA A 131 13.74 -3.42 4.96
CA ALA A 131 13.46 -4.10 6.21
C ALA A 131 12.30 -5.09 6.07
N LEU A 132 11.24 -4.73 5.34
CA LEU A 132 10.11 -5.64 5.08
C LEU A 132 10.50 -6.83 4.19
N GLU A 133 11.40 -6.64 3.21
CA GLU A 133 11.93 -7.75 2.41
C GLU A 133 12.73 -8.73 3.30
N ARG A 134 13.58 -8.22 4.21
CA ARG A 134 14.29 -9.07 5.17
C ARG A 134 13.32 -9.80 6.12
N LEU A 135 12.30 -9.11 6.63
CA LEU A 135 11.30 -9.73 7.49
C LEU A 135 10.48 -10.80 6.74
N ALA A 136 10.23 -10.63 5.44
CA ALA A 136 9.49 -11.59 4.63
C ALA A 136 10.20 -12.95 4.52
N VAL A 137 11.53 -12.97 4.57
CA VAL A 137 12.33 -14.20 4.57
C VAL A 137 12.22 -14.91 5.92
N LEU A 138 12.17 -14.16 7.02
CA LEU A 138 12.13 -14.70 8.38
C LEU A 138 10.71 -15.11 8.81
N GLU A 139 9.76 -14.21 8.60
CA GLU A 139 8.38 -14.32 9.11
C GLU A 139 7.38 -13.76 8.07
N PRO A 140 7.07 -14.52 6.99
CA PRO A 140 6.21 -14.04 5.88
C PRO A 140 4.85 -13.55 6.35
N ARG A 141 4.23 -14.24 7.32
CA ARG A 141 2.93 -13.84 7.86
C ARG A 141 2.98 -12.52 8.62
N ALA A 142 4.08 -12.24 9.32
CA ALA A 142 4.27 -10.97 10.02
C ALA A 142 4.28 -9.79 9.04
N VAL A 143 4.86 -9.96 7.84
CA VAL A 143 4.80 -8.95 6.78
C VAL A 143 3.37 -8.73 6.28
N GLN A 144 2.59 -9.80 6.08
CA GLN A 144 1.18 -9.68 5.70
C GLN A 144 0.38 -8.92 6.77
N VAL A 145 0.63 -9.20 8.06
CA VAL A 145 0.02 -8.46 9.18
C VAL A 145 0.41 -6.97 9.12
N VAL A 146 1.69 -6.65 8.85
CA VAL A 146 2.12 -5.25 8.69
C VAL A 146 1.42 -4.58 7.50
N GLN A 147 1.30 -5.27 6.38
CA GLN A 147 0.61 -4.76 5.20
C GLN A 147 -0.87 -4.44 5.50
N CYS A 148 -1.57 -5.33 6.17
CA CYS A 148 -2.96 -5.12 6.56
C CYS A 148 -3.12 -4.01 7.61
N ARG A 149 -2.32 -4.03 8.68
CA ARG A 149 -2.47 -3.12 9.83
C ARG A 149 -1.92 -1.72 9.56
N PHE A 150 -0.71 -1.63 9.02
CA PHE A 150 -0.01 -0.36 8.85
C PHE A 150 -0.43 0.34 7.56
N TYR A 151 -0.34 -0.37 6.43
CA TYR A 151 -0.61 0.23 5.13
C TYR A 151 -2.11 0.33 4.84
N SER A 152 -2.89 -0.73 5.07
CA SER A 152 -4.33 -0.72 4.78
C SER A 152 -5.17 -0.11 5.91
N GLY A 153 -4.63 -0.05 7.12
CA GLY A 153 -5.34 0.47 8.30
C GLY A 153 -6.46 -0.45 8.81
N LEU A 154 -6.45 -1.74 8.44
CA LEU A 154 -7.42 -2.72 8.90
C LEU A 154 -7.34 -2.91 10.41
N THR A 155 -8.47 -3.20 11.05
CA THR A 155 -8.55 -3.60 12.46
C THR A 155 -7.90 -4.97 12.69
N LEU A 156 -7.75 -5.38 13.95
CA LEU A 156 -7.25 -6.74 14.28
C LEU A 156 -8.19 -7.80 13.70
N GLU A 157 -9.49 -7.58 13.82
CA GLU A 157 -10.54 -8.49 13.37
C GLU A 157 -10.56 -8.58 11.83
N GLU A 158 -10.54 -7.45 11.13
CA GLU A 158 -10.49 -7.41 9.67
C GLU A 158 -9.20 -8.05 9.13
N THR A 159 -8.06 -7.84 9.82
CA THR A 159 -6.78 -8.48 9.46
C THR A 159 -6.85 -9.98 9.69
N ALA A 160 -7.45 -10.41 10.80
CA ALA A 160 -7.65 -11.83 11.11
C ALA A 160 -8.50 -12.52 10.05
N GLN A 161 -9.58 -11.88 9.63
CA GLN A 161 -10.44 -12.34 8.53
C GLN A 161 -9.68 -12.39 7.19
N ALA A 162 -8.97 -11.32 6.83
CA ALA A 162 -8.23 -11.23 5.56
C ALA A 162 -7.11 -12.28 5.43
N LEU A 163 -6.51 -12.69 6.55
CA LEU A 163 -5.39 -13.65 6.59
C LEU A 163 -5.80 -15.05 7.03
N ASP A 164 -7.08 -15.28 7.34
CA ASP A 164 -7.61 -16.54 7.86
C ASP A 164 -6.85 -17.05 9.10
N VAL A 165 -6.65 -16.16 10.07
CA VAL A 165 -6.00 -16.45 11.35
C VAL A 165 -6.77 -15.84 12.53
N SER A 166 -6.42 -16.22 13.78
CA SER A 166 -7.06 -15.59 14.94
C SER A 166 -6.57 -14.15 15.18
N ALA A 167 -7.41 -13.27 15.75
CA ALA A 167 -7.03 -11.92 16.16
C ALA A 167 -5.84 -11.93 17.17
N ARG A 168 -5.75 -12.93 18.03
CA ARG A 168 -4.61 -13.14 18.93
C ARG A 168 -3.30 -13.38 18.16
N THR A 169 -3.35 -14.15 17.10
CA THR A 169 -2.20 -14.39 16.20
C THR A 169 -1.78 -13.08 15.54
N VAL A 170 -2.73 -12.32 14.98
CA VAL A 170 -2.47 -11.01 14.39
C VAL A 170 -1.82 -10.06 15.39
N GLN A 171 -2.34 -9.99 16.61
CA GLN A 171 -1.79 -9.10 17.64
C GLN A 171 -0.34 -9.47 18.02
N ARG A 172 -0.06 -10.76 18.20
CA ARG A 172 1.29 -11.25 18.49
C ARG A 172 2.26 -10.89 17.36
N ASP A 173 1.90 -11.23 16.14
CA ASP A 173 2.74 -11.01 14.96
C ASP A 173 2.94 -9.51 14.70
N TRP A 174 1.92 -8.68 14.95
CA TRP A 174 2.00 -7.22 14.86
C TRP A 174 3.01 -6.63 15.87
N ILE A 175 2.95 -7.05 17.13
CA ILE A 175 3.87 -6.56 18.18
C ILE A 175 5.31 -6.95 17.83
N ALA A 176 5.53 -8.21 17.45
CA ALA A 176 6.85 -8.71 17.07
C ALA A 176 7.41 -7.98 15.84
N ALA A 177 6.61 -7.86 14.78
CA ALA A 177 7.01 -7.17 13.56
C ALA A 177 7.37 -5.70 13.80
N ARG A 178 6.56 -4.96 14.58
CA ARG A 178 6.84 -3.57 14.91
C ARG A 178 8.15 -3.38 15.68
N ALA A 179 8.41 -4.25 16.64
CA ALA A 179 9.65 -4.20 17.43
C ALA A 179 10.87 -4.47 16.54
N TRP A 180 10.78 -5.48 15.68
CA TRP A 180 11.84 -5.86 14.77
C TRP A 180 12.10 -4.77 13.72
N LEU A 181 11.08 -4.29 13.03
CA LEU A 181 11.19 -3.23 12.01
C LEU A 181 11.76 -1.93 12.58
N ARG A 182 11.35 -1.54 13.80
CA ARG A 182 11.91 -0.33 14.45
C ARG A 182 13.42 -0.46 14.63
N LYS A 183 13.90 -1.61 15.05
CA LYS A 183 15.33 -1.88 15.22
C LYS A 183 16.08 -1.81 13.89
N GLU A 184 15.58 -2.51 12.87
CA GLU A 184 16.21 -2.56 11.55
C GLU A 184 16.28 -1.18 10.87
N ILE A 185 15.16 -0.45 10.85
CA ILE A 185 15.11 0.88 10.22
C ILE A 185 16.05 1.87 10.92
N THR A 186 16.14 1.81 12.27
CA THR A 186 17.07 2.68 13.00
C THR A 186 18.52 2.39 12.62
N GLN A 187 18.87 1.13 12.39
CA GLN A 187 20.20 0.75 11.94
C GLN A 187 20.48 1.23 10.50
N ASP A 188 19.52 1.05 9.59
CA ASP A 188 19.67 1.45 8.18
C ASP A 188 19.77 2.97 7.97
N LEU A 189 19.18 3.80 8.86
CA LEU A 189 19.19 5.26 8.75
C LEU A 189 20.39 5.91 9.47
N GLN A 190 21.19 5.14 10.21
CA GLN A 190 22.40 5.63 10.90
C GLN A 190 23.67 5.52 10.05
N PHE A 191 23.59 4.95 8.86
CA PHE A 191 24.67 4.82 7.87
C PHE A 191 24.39 5.67 6.62
#